data_a44dcae482aba612dff15eadf1edc148
#
_entry.id   a44dcae482aba612dff15eadf1edc148
#
_cell.length_a   1.000
_cell.length_b   1.000
_cell.length_c   1.000
_cell.angle_alpha   90.00
_cell.angle_beta   90.00
_cell.angle_gamma   90.00
#
_symmetry.space_group_name_H-M   'P 1'
#
loop_
_entity.id
_entity.type
_entity.pdbx_description
1 polymer ?
#
loop_
_entity_poly.entity_id
_entity_poly.type
_entity_poly.pdbx_seq_one_letter_code
_entity_poly.pdbx_strand_id
1 'polypeptide(L)'
;RSTSEIIRIKTIQKIEQGLGRSVRGEKDYSVILIMGSDLIKYIRSITNQKLFSPQTRKQIEIGFQIVDMAKEDLSTSTPQSEAHLLFSTIDQCLNRDEGWKAYYADQMDNLSVETISKDKLYTLLQKEKEAFDYAAIRNYEKAFSVAQDIANSCEEDEEKGWYLQIAAKYQF
;
A
#
# COMPACT_ATOMS: atom_id res chain seq x y z
N ARG A 1 -19.19 -8.13 11.52
CA ARG A 1 -17.77 -8.18 11.06
C ARG A 1 -17.51 -7.24 9.87
N SER A 2 -18.38 -7.18 8.85
CA SER A 2 -18.17 -6.36 7.65
C SER A 2 -18.11 -4.83 7.92
N THR A 3 -18.89 -4.31 8.86
CA THR A 3 -18.93 -2.87 9.16
C THR A 3 -17.61 -2.36 9.73
N SER A 4 -16.94 -3.14 10.57
CA SER A 4 -15.65 -2.77 11.17
C SER A 4 -14.52 -2.75 10.14
N GLU A 5 -14.57 -3.61 9.14
CA GLU A 5 -13.58 -3.70 8.08
C GLU A 5 -13.70 -2.53 7.09
N ILE A 6 -14.91 -2.18 6.69
CA ILE A 6 -15.19 -1.00 5.86
C ILE A 6 -14.70 0.29 6.54
N ILE A 7 -14.94 0.43 7.85
CA ILE A 7 -14.45 1.59 8.61
C ILE A 7 -12.92 1.63 8.59
N ARG A 8 -12.28 0.47 8.76
CA ARG A 8 -10.83 0.34 8.74
C ARG A 8 -10.25 0.77 7.39
N ILE A 9 -10.79 0.25 6.29
CA ILE A 9 -10.37 0.61 4.93
C ILE A 9 -10.54 2.11 4.69
N LYS A 10 -11.69 2.68 5.04
CA LYS A 10 -11.93 4.13 4.90
C LYS A 10 -10.96 4.97 5.73
N THR A 11 -10.59 4.51 6.92
CA THR A 11 -9.60 5.19 7.77
C THR A 11 -8.22 5.16 7.12
N ILE A 12 -7.79 4.00 6.62
CA ILE A 12 -6.53 3.85 5.90
C ILE A 12 -6.49 4.76 4.67
N GLN A 13 -7.55 4.77 3.85
CA GLN A 13 -7.64 5.65 2.69
C GLN A 13 -7.50 7.14 3.06
N LYS A 14 -8.11 7.57 4.16
CA LYS A 14 -7.95 8.95 4.66
C LYS A 14 -6.52 9.25 5.10
N ILE A 15 -5.86 8.29 5.75
CA ILE A 15 -4.45 8.44 6.13
C ILE A 15 -3.59 8.56 4.87
N GLU A 16 -3.75 7.68 3.89
CA GLU A 16 -3.01 7.74 2.62
C GLU A 16 -3.24 9.04 1.86
N GLN A 17 -4.47 9.50 1.79
CA GLN A 17 -4.80 10.79 1.19
C GLN A 17 -4.12 11.96 1.92
N GLY A 18 -3.99 11.88 3.24
CA GLY A 18 -3.24 12.86 4.03
C GLY A 18 -1.75 12.84 3.72
N LEU A 19 -1.15 11.66 3.68
CA LEU A 19 0.27 11.45 3.37
C LEU A 19 0.62 11.90 1.94
N GLY A 20 -0.25 11.62 0.97
CA GLY A 20 -0.03 11.96 -0.44
C GLY A 20 -0.22 13.44 -0.81
N ARG A 21 -0.65 14.30 0.11
CA ARG A 21 -0.91 15.72 -0.21
C ARG A 21 0.33 16.58 -0.31
N SER A 22 1.43 16.17 0.28
CA SER A 22 2.67 16.93 0.35
C SER A 22 3.58 16.75 -0.86
N VAL A 23 3.36 15.72 -1.68
CA VAL A 23 4.16 15.41 -2.87
C VAL A 23 3.26 15.50 -4.10
N ARG A 24 3.56 16.43 -5.02
CA ARG A 24 2.76 16.67 -6.24
C ARG A 24 3.46 16.29 -7.53
N GLY A 25 4.76 16.01 -7.48
CA GLY A 25 5.57 15.66 -8.64
C GLY A 25 6.78 14.80 -8.29
N GLU A 26 7.44 14.23 -9.28
CA GLU A 26 8.61 13.35 -9.09
C GLU A 26 9.79 14.02 -8.39
N LYS A 27 9.86 15.36 -8.43
CA LYS A 27 10.92 16.15 -7.79
C LYS A 27 10.53 16.67 -6.41
N ASP A 28 9.27 16.51 -6.03
CA ASP A 28 8.78 16.97 -4.74
C ASP A 28 9.09 15.90 -3.68
N TYR A 29 9.53 16.35 -2.53
CA TYR A 29 9.70 15.51 -1.36
C TYR A 29 9.35 16.28 -0.11
N SER A 30 8.94 15.58 0.90
CA SER A 30 8.50 16.16 2.17
C SER A 30 8.79 15.20 3.32
N VAL A 31 8.94 15.78 4.49
CA VAL A 31 8.96 15.03 5.74
C VAL A 31 7.59 15.11 6.38
N ILE A 32 7.02 13.96 6.73
CA ILE A 32 5.73 13.88 7.39
C ILE A 32 5.94 13.37 8.81
N LEU A 33 5.59 14.20 9.78
CA LEU A 33 5.64 13.84 11.19
C LEU A 33 4.30 13.25 11.62
N ILE A 34 4.32 11.98 12.01
CA ILE A 34 3.14 11.29 12.56
C ILE A 34 3.23 11.32 14.07
N MET A 35 2.27 11.98 14.71
CA MET A 35 2.24 12.15 16.15
C MET A 35 0.95 11.56 16.75
N GLY A 36 1.05 11.09 18.00
CA GLY A 36 -0.07 10.54 18.76
C GLY A 36 0.00 9.02 18.88
N SER A 37 -0.06 8.54 20.12
CA SER A 37 0.13 7.12 20.45
C SER A 37 -0.88 6.21 19.76
N ASP A 38 -2.14 6.65 19.65
CA ASP A 38 -3.21 5.83 19.08
C ASP A 38 -3.06 5.70 17.56
N LEU A 39 -2.69 6.79 16.87
CA LEU A 39 -2.43 6.78 15.44
C LEU A 39 -1.20 5.92 15.12
N ILE A 40 -0.13 6.05 15.89
CA ILE A 40 1.08 5.22 15.73
C ILE A 40 0.77 3.74 15.94
N LYS A 41 0.04 3.37 17.00
CA LYS A 41 -0.40 1.99 17.23
C LYS A 41 -1.26 1.47 16.09
N TYR A 42 -2.17 2.31 15.58
CA TYR A 42 -3.04 1.96 14.47
C TYR A 42 -2.25 1.65 13.19
N ILE A 43 -1.28 2.50 12.85
CA ILE A 43 -0.42 2.34 11.68
C ILE A 43 0.55 1.15 11.84
N ARG A 44 1.06 0.90 13.05
CA ARG A 44 1.95 -0.24 13.35
C ARG A 44 1.25 -1.60 13.31
N SER A 45 -0.07 -1.64 13.40
CA SER A 45 -0.82 -2.90 13.37
C SER A 45 -0.61 -3.63 12.04
N ILE A 46 -0.12 -4.87 12.09
CA ILE A 46 0.13 -5.71 10.90
C ILE A 46 -1.13 -5.85 10.04
N THR A 47 -2.29 -5.99 10.68
CA THR A 47 -3.58 -6.10 9.97
C THR A 47 -3.90 -4.82 9.20
N ASN A 48 -3.55 -3.65 9.75
CA ASN A 48 -3.79 -2.37 9.09
C ASN A 48 -2.74 -2.07 8.02
N GLN A 49 -1.48 -2.49 8.23
CA GLN A 49 -0.41 -2.33 7.25
C GLN A 49 -0.71 -3.00 5.91
N LYS A 50 -1.39 -4.13 5.93
CA LYS A 50 -1.81 -4.85 4.70
C LYS A 50 -2.81 -4.06 3.85
N LEU A 51 -3.51 -3.10 4.43
CA LEU A 51 -4.51 -2.27 3.75
C LEU A 51 -3.92 -1.01 3.10
N PHE A 52 -2.69 -0.65 3.43
CA PHE A 52 -1.97 0.43 2.75
C PHE A 52 -1.49 -0.01 1.37
N SER A 53 -1.38 0.94 0.44
CA SER A 53 -0.67 0.69 -0.81
C SER A 53 0.77 0.24 -0.53
N PRO A 54 1.39 -0.59 -1.39
CA PRO A 54 2.76 -1.07 -1.18
C PRO A 54 3.75 0.07 -0.96
N GLN A 55 3.61 1.15 -1.72
CA GLN A 55 4.47 2.33 -1.61
C GLN A 55 4.32 3.01 -0.24
N THR A 56 3.09 3.29 0.19
CA THR A 56 2.84 3.93 1.50
C THR A 56 3.30 3.04 2.65
N ARG A 57 3.04 1.73 2.56
CA ARG A 57 3.51 0.76 3.54
C ARG A 57 5.03 0.80 3.68
N LYS A 58 5.78 0.82 2.56
CA LYS A 58 7.24 0.90 2.58
C LYS A 58 7.75 2.21 3.15
N GLN A 59 7.12 3.32 2.81
CA GLN A 59 7.47 4.63 3.40
C GLN A 59 7.26 4.66 4.92
N ILE A 60 6.17 4.07 5.41
CA ILE A 60 5.91 3.94 6.84
C ILE A 60 6.95 3.04 7.51
N GLU A 61 7.32 1.93 6.90
CA GLU A 61 8.37 1.02 7.38
C GLU A 61 9.71 1.74 7.50
N ILE A 62 10.15 2.45 6.46
CA ILE A 62 11.36 3.28 6.47
C ILE A 62 11.30 4.30 7.62
N GLY A 63 10.17 4.97 7.80
CA GLY A 63 10.00 5.93 8.90
C GLY A 63 10.19 5.30 10.28
N PHE A 64 9.68 4.09 10.51
CA PHE A 64 9.91 3.37 11.77
C PHE A 64 11.36 2.93 11.96
N GLN A 65 12.00 2.41 10.89
CA GLN A 65 13.41 2.03 10.94
C GLN A 65 14.31 3.20 11.33
N ILE A 66 14.08 4.38 10.76
CA ILE A 66 14.84 5.59 11.08
C ILE A 66 14.67 6.00 12.55
N VAL A 67 13.43 5.96 13.06
CA VAL A 67 13.17 6.27 14.48
C VAL A 67 13.84 5.26 15.40
N ASP A 68 13.85 4.00 15.04
CA ASP A 68 14.46 2.94 15.85
C ASP A 68 16.01 3.04 15.80
N MET A 69 16.63 3.33 14.64
CA MET A 69 18.06 3.64 14.53
C MET A 69 18.47 4.88 15.38
N ALA A 70 17.68 5.96 15.30
CA ALA A 70 17.93 7.15 16.08
C ALA A 70 17.87 6.88 17.61
N LYS A 71 17.02 5.96 18.07
CA LYS A 71 16.95 5.55 19.47
C LYS A 71 18.17 4.71 19.91
N GLU A 72 18.67 3.87 19.03
CA GLU A 72 19.87 3.07 19.28
C GLU A 72 21.09 3.97 19.42
N ASP A 73 21.24 4.97 18.56
CA ASP A 73 22.32 5.99 18.64
C ASP A 73 22.28 6.78 19.95
N LEU A 74 21.08 7.09 20.47
CA LEU A 74 20.92 7.75 21.78
C LEU A 74 21.42 6.89 22.95
N SER A 75 21.32 5.58 22.85
CA SER A 75 21.74 4.66 23.91
C SER A 75 23.26 4.50 23.98
N THR A 76 23.98 4.82 22.90
CA THR A 76 25.43 4.57 22.76
C THR A 76 26.28 5.83 22.76
N SER A 77 25.71 7.02 22.56
CA SER A 77 26.41 8.29 22.39
C SER A 77 26.16 9.26 23.57
N THR A 78 27.02 10.26 23.73
CA THR A 78 26.80 11.39 24.65
C THR A 78 25.38 11.95 24.57
N PRO A 79 24.78 12.41 25.69
CA PRO A 79 23.36 12.75 25.77
C PRO A 79 22.98 13.90 24.83
N GLN A 80 22.74 13.59 23.58
CA GLN A 80 22.01 14.45 22.68
C GLN A 80 20.52 14.31 22.99
N SER A 81 19.79 15.39 23.03
CA SER A 81 18.34 15.33 23.26
C SER A 81 17.66 14.60 22.11
N GLU A 82 16.59 13.84 22.39
CA GLU A 82 15.75 13.19 21.36
C GLU A 82 15.32 14.21 20.28
N ALA A 83 15.08 15.47 20.68
CA ALA A 83 14.75 16.55 19.76
C ALA A 83 15.89 16.85 18.77
N HIS A 84 17.15 16.84 19.20
CA HIS A 84 18.29 17.09 18.34
C HIS A 84 18.42 16.01 17.26
N LEU A 85 18.22 14.73 17.60
CA LEU A 85 18.24 13.64 16.62
C LEU A 85 17.09 13.73 15.63
N LEU A 86 15.90 14.05 16.10
CA LEU A 86 14.75 14.26 15.23
C LEU A 86 15.01 15.37 14.20
N PHE A 87 15.49 16.53 14.65
CA PHE A 87 15.80 17.66 13.76
C PHE A 87 16.96 17.35 12.81
N SER A 88 18.01 16.67 13.27
CA SER A 88 19.13 16.23 12.43
C SER A 88 18.64 15.29 11.31
N THR A 89 17.76 14.35 11.60
CA THR A 89 17.18 13.44 10.61
C THR A 89 16.31 14.19 9.59
N ILE A 90 15.51 15.15 10.06
CA ILE A 90 14.71 16.02 9.19
C ILE A 90 15.60 16.83 8.26
N ASP A 91 16.68 17.42 8.77
CA ASP A 91 17.64 18.21 8.00
C ASP A 91 18.33 17.37 6.92
N GLN A 92 18.75 16.15 7.23
CA GLN A 92 19.34 15.24 6.24
C GLN A 92 18.38 14.94 5.10
N CYS A 93 17.11 14.70 5.42
CA CYS A 93 16.08 14.48 4.41
C CYS A 93 15.85 15.74 3.57
N LEU A 94 15.64 16.90 4.18
CA LEU A 94 15.31 18.15 3.49
C LEU A 94 16.46 18.70 2.67
N ASN A 95 17.71 18.53 3.13
CA ASN A 95 18.93 18.94 2.42
C ASN A 95 19.34 17.93 1.33
N ARG A 96 18.60 16.86 1.15
CA ARG A 96 18.90 15.80 0.17
C ARG A 96 20.32 15.25 0.32
N ASP A 97 20.69 14.93 1.54
CA ASP A 97 21.96 14.27 1.82
C ASP A 97 22.16 13.05 0.92
N GLU A 98 23.37 12.86 0.40
CA GLU A 98 23.64 11.77 -0.56
C GLU A 98 23.48 10.40 0.07
N GLY A 99 23.83 10.23 1.35
CA GLY A 99 23.61 9.01 2.10
C GLY A 99 22.12 8.72 2.28
N TRP A 100 21.33 9.77 2.56
CA TRP A 100 19.88 9.66 2.64
C TRP A 100 19.25 9.23 1.31
N LYS A 101 19.67 9.84 0.20
CA LYS A 101 19.16 9.48 -1.12
C LYS A 101 19.49 8.03 -1.48
N ALA A 102 20.74 7.61 -1.25
CA ALA A 102 21.18 6.25 -1.52
C ALA A 102 20.39 5.23 -0.69
N TYR A 103 20.22 5.47 0.61
CA TYR A 103 19.42 4.63 1.49
C TYR A 103 17.96 4.54 1.03
N TYR A 104 17.33 5.68 0.75
CA TYR A 104 15.93 5.71 0.33
C TYR A 104 15.73 5.01 -1.02
N ALA A 105 16.62 5.21 -1.99
CA ALA A 105 16.58 4.55 -3.29
C ALA A 105 16.69 3.03 -3.14
N ASP A 106 17.68 2.55 -2.37
CA ASP A 106 17.86 1.11 -2.10
C ASP A 106 16.60 0.48 -1.48
N GLN A 107 16.00 1.16 -0.50
CA GLN A 107 14.76 0.69 0.14
C GLN A 107 13.57 0.68 -0.81
N MET A 108 13.48 1.62 -1.75
CA MET A 108 12.37 1.72 -2.69
C MET A 108 12.56 0.83 -3.93
N ASP A 109 13.78 0.55 -4.35
CA ASP A 109 14.07 -0.39 -5.46
C ASP A 109 13.58 -1.81 -5.14
N ASN A 110 13.62 -2.20 -3.87
CA ASN A 110 13.06 -3.47 -3.43
C ASN A 110 11.53 -3.56 -3.59
N LEU A 111 10.83 -2.42 -3.76
CA LEU A 111 9.41 -2.41 -4.10
C LEU A 111 9.11 -2.83 -5.55
N SER A 112 10.06 -2.69 -6.46
CA SER A 112 9.87 -3.06 -7.87
C SER A 112 9.61 -4.56 -8.04
N VAL A 113 10.07 -5.39 -7.10
CA VAL A 113 9.83 -6.84 -7.09
C VAL A 113 8.38 -7.18 -6.70
N GLU A 114 7.74 -6.38 -5.83
CA GLU A 114 6.31 -6.56 -5.49
C GLU A 114 5.37 -6.01 -6.57
N THR A 115 5.88 -5.24 -7.52
CA THR A 115 5.08 -4.67 -8.63
C THR A 115 4.66 -5.74 -9.65
N ILE A 116 5.15 -6.97 -9.54
CA ILE A 116 4.68 -8.12 -10.31
C ILE A 116 3.17 -8.38 -10.07
N SER A 117 2.64 -7.94 -8.93
CA SER A 117 1.20 -8.01 -8.68
C SER A 117 0.36 -7.04 -9.55
N LYS A 118 0.96 -5.97 -10.09
CA LYS A 118 0.24 -5.04 -10.97
C LYS A 118 -0.11 -5.65 -12.32
N ASP A 119 0.75 -6.49 -12.87
CA ASP A 119 0.46 -7.18 -14.13
C ASP A 119 -0.63 -8.24 -13.94
N LYS A 120 -0.63 -8.96 -12.80
CA LYS A 120 -1.73 -9.87 -12.44
C LYS A 120 -3.05 -9.11 -12.29
N LEU A 121 -3.04 -7.99 -11.57
CA LEU A 121 -4.23 -7.15 -11.38
C LEU A 121 -4.71 -6.55 -12.70
N TYR A 122 -3.82 -6.06 -13.54
CA TYR A 122 -4.16 -5.51 -14.85
C TYR A 122 -4.78 -6.57 -15.76
N THR A 123 -4.21 -7.79 -15.78
CA THR A 123 -4.74 -8.93 -16.53
C THR A 123 -6.12 -9.34 -16.01
N LEU A 124 -6.32 -9.31 -14.70
CA LEU A 124 -7.61 -9.60 -14.07
C LEU A 124 -8.66 -8.58 -14.49
N LEU A 125 -8.34 -7.27 -14.39
CA LEU A 125 -9.24 -6.19 -14.79
C LEU A 125 -9.59 -6.23 -16.29
N GLN A 126 -8.64 -6.62 -17.15
CA GLN A 126 -8.92 -6.82 -18.58
C GLN A 126 -9.90 -7.97 -18.81
N LYS A 127 -9.73 -9.10 -18.14
CA LYS A 127 -10.66 -10.23 -18.22
C LYS A 127 -12.04 -9.88 -17.67
N GLU A 128 -12.11 -9.15 -16.54
CA GLU A 128 -13.40 -8.64 -16.03
C GLU A 128 -14.12 -7.80 -17.07
N LYS A 129 -13.39 -6.82 -17.64
CA LYS A 129 -13.95 -5.99 -18.70
C LYS A 129 -14.44 -6.82 -19.89
N GLU A 130 -13.66 -7.80 -20.31
CA GLU A 130 -14.04 -8.72 -21.40
C GLU A 130 -15.34 -9.48 -21.09
N ALA A 131 -15.49 -10.01 -19.87
CA ALA A 131 -16.71 -10.66 -19.42
C ALA A 131 -17.92 -9.71 -19.47
N PHE A 132 -17.76 -8.46 -19.01
CA PHE A 132 -18.80 -7.44 -19.08
C PHE A 132 -19.13 -7.04 -20.52
N ASP A 133 -18.14 -6.89 -21.39
CA ASP A 133 -18.35 -6.54 -22.80
C ASP A 133 -19.15 -7.64 -23.53
N TYR A 134 -18.85 -8.94 -23.27
CA TYR A 134 -19.64 -10.04 -23.79
C TYR A 134 -21.07 -10.04 -23.24
N ALA A 135 -21.25 -9.77 -21.96
CA ALA A 135 -22.58 -9.69 -21.37
C ALA A 135 -23.41 -8.53 -21.94
N ALA A 136 -22.77 -7.38 -22.20
CA ALA A 136 -23.43 -6.21 -22.80
C ALA A 136 -24.00 -6.50 -24.19
N ILE A 137 -23.33 -7.33 -24.98
CA ILE A 137 -23.82 -7.79 -26.30
C ILE A 137 -24.66 -9.06 -26.22
N ARG A 138 -25.08 -9.46 -25.02
CA ARG A 138 -25.88 -10.67 -24.72
C ARG A 138 -25.22 -12.00 -25.13
N ASN A 139 -23.90 -12.02 -25.24
CA ASN A 139 -23.16 -13.27 -25.43
C ASN A 139 -22.82 -13.88 -24.05
N TYR A 140 -23.85 -14.37 -23.37
CA TYR A 140 -23.73 -14.85 -22.00
C TYR A 140 -22.86 -16.10 -21.87
N GLU A 141 -22.78 -16.93 -22.90
CA GLU A 141 -21.91 -18.11 -22.93
C GLU A 141 -20.43 -17.73 -22.80
N LYS A 142 -20.00 -16.74 -23.60
CA LYS A 142 -18.62 -16.23 -23.50
C LYS A 142 -18.38 -15.46 -22.20
N ALA A 143 -19.33 -14.64 -21.76
CA ALA A 143 -19.24 -13.92 -20.50
C ALA A 143 -19.06 -14.90 -19.32
N PHE A 144 -19.83 -15.99 -19.31
CA PHE A 144 -19.71 -17.07 -18.33
C PHE A 144 -18.33 -17.73 -18.37
N SER A 145 -17.86 -18.11 -19.57
CA SER A 145 -16.56 -18.76 -19.74
C SER A 145 -15.41 -17.89 -19.19
N VAL A 146 -15.40 -16.60 -19.51
CA VAL A 146 -14.35 -15.66 -19.02
C VAL A 146 -14.44 -15.50 -17.49
N ALA A 147 -15.64 -15.35 -16.94
CA ALA A 147 -15.81 -15.23 -15.48
C ALA A 147 -15.40 -16.53 -14.75
N GLN A 148 -15.66 -17.70 -15.33
CA GLN A 148 -15.23 -18.98 -14.82
C GLN A 148 -13.71 -19.14 -14.86
N ASP A 149 -13.05 -18.67 -15.92
CA ASP A 149 -11.59 -18.68 -16.04
C ASP A 149 -10.93 -17.79 -14.99
N ILE A 150 -11.53 -16.62 -14.69
CA ILE A 150 -11.09 -15.78 -13.59
C ILE A 150 -11.20 -16.53 -12.26
N ALA A 151 -12.37 -17.12 -11.96
CA ALA A 151 -12.59 -17.89 -10.74
C ALA A 151 -11.57 -19.03 -10.57
N ASN A 152 -11.23 -19.71 -11.66
CA ASN A 152 -10.26 -20.80 -11.65
C ASN A 152 -8.82 -20.34 -11.44
N SER A 153 -8.52 -19.05 -11.73
CA SER A 153 -7.20 -18.44 -11.54
C SER A 153 -7.00 -17.81 -10.16
N CYS A 154 -8.07 -17.67 -9.36
CA CYS A 154 -8.01 -17.13 -8.01
C CYS A 154 -7.36 -18.13 -7.04
N GLU A 155 -6.44 -17.63 -6.23
CA GLU A 155 -5.75 -18.42 -5.19
C GLU A 155 -6.55 -18.40 -3.87
N GLU A 156 -7.32 -17.34 -3.60
CA GLU A 156 -8.11 -17.16 -2.38
C GLU A 156 -9.58 -17.60 -2.59
N ASP A 157 -10.11 -18.37 -1.65
CA ASP A 157 -11.48 -18.91 -1.72
C ASP A 157 -12.56 -17.81 -1.76
N GLU A 158 -12.31 -16.66 -1.10
CA GLU A 158 -13.24 -15.52 -1.10
C GLU A 158 -13.34 -14.86 -2.48
N GLU A 159 -12.21 -14.63 -3.15
CA GLU A 159 -12.17 -14.10 -4.51
C GLU A 159 -12.78 -15.08 -5.51
N LYS A 160 -12.43 -16.35 -5.40
CA LYS A 160 -13.01 -17.40 -6.21
C LYS A 160 -14.52 -17.47 -6.06
N GLY A 161 -15.03 -17.39 -4.83
CA GLY A 161 -16.46 -17.35 -4.53
C GLY A 161 -17.17 -16.18 -5.20
N TRP A 162 -16.54 -14.99 -5.20
CA TRP A 162 -17.07 -13.80 -5.86
C TRP A 162 -17.21 -13.99 -7.38
N TYR A 163 -16.17 -14.48 -8.05
CA TYR A 163 -16.22 -14.71 -9.50
C TYR A 163 -17.14 -15.85 -9.93
N LEU A 164 -17.31 -16.86 -9.08
CA LEU A 164 -18.32 -17.91 -9.31
C LEU A 164 -19.74 -17.34 -9.24
N GLN A 165 -20.02 -16.37 -8.34
CA GLN A 165 -21.31 -15.70 -8.31
C GLN A 165 -21.53 -14.83 -9.56
N ILE A 166 -20.49 -14.17 -10.07
CA ILE A 166 -20.57 -13.40 -11.33
C ILE A 166 -20.85 -14.35 -12.49
N ALA A 167 -20.11 -15.45 -12.59
CA ALA A 167 -20.33 -16.47 -13.61
C ALA A 167 -21.76 -17.01 -13.59
N ALA A 168 -22.29 -17.35 -12.40
CA ALA A 168 -23.64 -17.84 -12.25
C ALA A 168 -24.72 -16.86 -12.77
N LYS A 169 -24.49 -15.53 -12.68
CA LYS A 169 -25.40 -14.52 -13.24
C LYS A 169 -25.49 -14.56 -14.77
N TYR A 170 -24.48 -15.09 -15.45
CA TYR A 170 -24.44 -15.18 -16.90
C TYR A 170 -25.02 -16.52 -17.42
N GLN A 171 -25.34 -17.46 -16.52
CA GLN A 171 -25.95 -18.73 -16.89
C GLN A 171 -27.48 -18.65 -17.09
N PHE A 172 -28.10 -17.57 -16.59
CA PHE A 172 -29.56 -17.36 -16.69
C PHE A 172 -29.87 -16.14 -17.57
#